data_389d9cdb2457bccf57ee80bb15593e84
#
_entry.id   389d9cdb2457bccf57ee80bb15593e84
#
_cell.length_a   1.000
_cell.length_b   1.000
_cell.length_c   1.000
_cell.angle_alpha   90.00
_cell.angle_beta   90.00
_cell.angle_gamma   90.00
#
_symmetry.space_group_name_H-M   'P 1'
#
loop_
_entity.id
_entity.type
_entity.pdbx_description
1 polymer ?
#
loop_
_entity_poly.entity_id
_entity_poly.type
_entity_poly.pdbx_seq_one_letter_code
_entity_poly.pdbx_strand_id
1 'polypeptide(L)'
;MKLSQAKKYYKKSQNDGLENVNPFEIFKKINYELLRSLKIVSQKINEKKIDDVRQKNFTKALTIIYTLQTSLDFDKELKLSSDLFRFYEYCRKKLIEGITSLKSKEIMKSAFNLDKMFDFNYIQSDDEINAIR
;
A
#
# COMPACT_ATOMS: atom_id res chain seq x y z
N MET A 1 11.11 -0.90 8.14
CA MET A 1 10.12 -0.11 8.89
C MET A 1 9.27 -1.04 9.75
N LYS A 2 9.02 -0.66 10.96
CA LYS A 2 8.26 -1.49 11.92
C LYS A 2 6.87 -0.93 12.13
N LEU A 3 5.88 -1.81 12.15
CA LEU A 3 4.48 -1.46 12.43
C LEU A 3 4.33 -0.70 13.75
N SER A 4 5.09 -1.09 14.79
CA SER A 4 5.07 -0.42 16.09
C SER A 4 5.44 1.06 16.01
N GLN A 5 6.37 1.44 15.13
CA GLN A 5 6.76 2.83 14.94
C GLN A 5 5.64 3.64 14.29
N ALA A 6 4.98 3.06 13.26
CA ALA A 6 3.84 3.71 12.60
C ALA A 6 2.70 3.90 13.58
N LYS A 7 2.43 2.90 14.42
CA LYS A 7 1.39 2.97 15.44
C LYS A 7 1.65 4.09 16.44
N LYS A 8 2.90 4.22 16.90
CA LYS A 8 3.28 5.31 17.82
C LYS A 8 3.11 6.69 17.18
N TYR A 9 3.51 6.81 15.91
CA TYR A 9 3.38 8.05 15.15
C TYR A 9 1.92 8.52 15.11
N TYR A 10 1.02 7.62 14.74
CA TYR A 10 -0.40 7.95 14.61
C TYR A 10 -1.09 8.13 15.96
N LYS A 11 -0.65 7.44 17.01
CA LYS A 11 -1.15 7.67 18.37
C LYS A 11 -0.79 9.05 18.89
N LYS A 12 0.41 9.56 18.61
CA LYS A 12 0.79 10.91 18.99
C LYS A 12 -0.09 11.95 18.31
N SER A 13 -0.53 11.69 17.09
CA SER A 13 -1.41 12.59 16.33
C SER A 13 -2.83 12.65 16.88
N GLN A 14 -3.21 11.69 17.74
CA GLN A 14 -4.55 11.61 18.30
C GLN A 14 -4.86 12.66 19.37
N ASN A 15 -3.86 13.34 19.89
CA ASN A 15 -4.08 14.27 21.01
C ASN A 15 -4.84 15.54 20.62
N ASP A 16 -5.37 15.61 19.40
CA ASP A 16 -6.04 16.80 18.88
C ASP A 16 -7.57 16.73 18.92
N GLY A 17 -8.16 15.89 19.77
CA GLY A 17 -9.56 16.04 20.14
C GLY A 17 -10.61 15.39 19.26
N LEU A 18 -10.25 14.47 18.38
CA LEU A 18 -11.22 13.66 17.63
C LEU A 18 -11.51 12.39 18.41
N GLU A 19 -12.43 12.47 19.36
CA GLU A 19 -12.65 11.46 20.40
C GLU A 19 -12.97 10.05 19.91
N ASN A 20 -13.48 9.89 18.68
CA ASN A 20 -13.96 8.61 18.18
C ASN A 20 -13.20 8.07 16.97
N VAL A 21 -12.11 8.74 16.59
CA VAL A 21 -11.35 8.37 15.42
C VAL A 21 -9.95 7.93 15.85
N ASN A 22 -9.59 6.68 15.54
CA ASN A 22 -8.23 6.20 15.73
C ASN A 22 -7.45 6.40 14.41
N PRO A 23 -6.56 7.41 14.34
CA PRO A 23 -5.82 7.68 13.09
C PRO A 23 -5.03 6.47 12.60
N PHE A 24 -4.52 5.65 13.50
CA PHE A 24 -3.79 4.45 13.10
C PHE A 24 -4.71 3.43 12.42
N GLU A 25 -5.91 3.24 12.93
CA GLU A 25 -6.87 2.30 12.33
C GLU A 25 -7.32 2.78 10.95
N ILE A 26 -7.49 4.08 10.78
CA ILE A 26 -7.81 4.68 9.48
C ILE A 26 -6.65 4.46 8.51
N PHE A 27 -5.43 4.73 8.96
CA PHE A 27 -4.21 4.53 8.19
C PHE A 27 -4.08 3.07 7.74
N LYS A 28 -4.29 2.15 8.68
CA LYS A 28 -4.24 0.71 8.41
C LYS A 28 -5.29 0.31 7.37
N LYS A 29 -6.51 0.83 7.49
CA LYS A 29 -7.60 0.54 6.55
C LYS A 29 -7.28 1.05 5.14
N ILE A 30 -6.73 2.24 5.04
CA ILE A 30 -6.33 2.82 3.74
C ILE A 30 -5.25 1.94 3.10
N ASN A 31 -4.28 1.49 3.89
CA ASN A 31 -3.24 0.58 3.40
C ASN A 31 -3.79 -0.77 2.97
N TYR A 32 -4.82 -1.27 3.65
CA TYR A 32 -5.51 -2.49 3.25
C TYR A 32 -6.16 -2.33 1.88
N GLU A 33 -6.80 -1.18 1.63
CA GLU A 33 -7.41 -0.90 0.33
C GLU A 33 -6.35 -0.79 -0.78
N LEU A 34 -5.18 -0.24 -0.45
CA LEU A 34 -4.06 -0.23 -1.39
C LEU A 34 -3.63 -1.65 -1.73
N LEU A 35 -3.46 -2.50 -0.72
CA LEU A 35 -3.09 -3.90 -0.89
C LEU A 35 -4.06 -4.62 -1.83
N ARG A 36 -5.36 -4.45 -1.59
CA ARG A 36 -6.40 -5.07 -2.42
C ARG A 36 -6.31 -4.62 -3.88
N SER A 37 -6.15 -3.30 -4.08
CA SER A 37 -6.06 -2.74 -5.43
C SER A 37 -4.82 -3.27 -6.17
N LEU A 38 -3.68 -3.33 -5.51
CA LEU A 38 -2.45 -3.87 -6.10
C LEU A 38 -2.63 -5.34 -6.48
N LYS A 39 -3.24 -6.13 -5.60
CA LYS A 39 -3.48 -7.54 -5.88
C LYS A 39 -4.41 -7.74 -7.08
N ILE A 40 -5.49 -6.96 -7.16
CA ILE A 40 -6.44 -7.05 -8.28
C ILE A 40 -5.76 -6.69 -9.60
N VAL A 41 -5.00 -5.60 -9.63
CA VAL A 41 -4.27 -5.19 -10.84
C VAL A 41 -3.30 -6.30 -11.27
N SER A 42 -2.56 -6.87 -10.32
CA SER A 42 -1.62 -7.96 -10.57
C SER A 42 -2.33 -9.18 -11.18
N GLN A 43 -3.46 -9.57 -10.61
CA GLN A 43 -4.25 -10.69 -11.11
C GLN A 43 -4.79 -10.43 -12.52
N LYS A 44 -5.27 -9.22 -12.79
CA LYS A 44 -5.77 -8.85 -14.11
C LYS A 44 -4.67 -8.90 -15.17
N ILE A 45 -3.46 -8.46 -14.83
CA ILE A 45 -2.31 -8.57 -15.74
C ILE A 45 -2.01 -10.04 -16.04
N ASN A 46 -1.99 -10.91 -15.02
CA ASN A 46 -1.73 -12.34 -15.19
C ASN A 46 -2.80 -13.01 -16.06
N GLU A 47 -4.04 -12.60 -15.91
CA GLU A 47 -5.16 -13.12 -16.71
C GLU A 47 -5.24 -12.49 -18.10
N LYS A 48 -4.35 -11.54 -18.40
CA LYS A 48 -4.32 -10.78 -19.66
C LYS A 48 -5.62 -10.05 -19.93
N LYS A 49 -6.27 -9.58 -18.85
CA LYS A 49 -7.53 -8.85 -18.94
C LYS A 49 -7.29 -7.34 -18.87
N ILE A 50 -7.77 -6.62 -19.87
CA ILE A 50 -7.76 -5.16 -19.91
C ILE A 50 -9.22 -4.72 -19.81
N ASP A 51 -9.71 -4.60 -18.57
CA ASP A 51 -11.12 -4.28 -18.31
C ASP A 51 -11.25 -3.11 -17.33
N ASP A 52 -12.51 -2.72 -17.09
CA ASP A 52 -12.82 -1.61 -16.18
C ASP A 52 -12.32 -1.87 -14.75
N VAL A 53 -12.36 -3.11 -14.30
CA VAL A 53 -11.95 -3.48 -12.95
C VAL A 53 -10.44 -3.21 -12.80
N ARG A 54 -9.65 -3.59 -13.79
CA ARG A 54 -8.21 -3.33 -13.79
C ARG A 54 -7.94 -1.82 -13.76
N GLN A 55 -8.61 -1.06 -14.63
CA GLN A 55 -8.42 0.37 -14.73
C GLN A 55 -8.83 1.10 -13.44
N LYS A 56 -9.97 0.75 -12.87
CA LYS A 56 -10.45 1.34 -11.62
C LYS A 56 -9.49 1.08 -10.47
N ASN A 57 -8.96 -0.13 -10.37
CA ASN A 57 -8.04 -0.47 -9.28
C ASN A 57 -6.67 0.14 -9.48
N PHE A 58 -6.21 0.30 -10.71
CA PHE A 58 -4.99 1.03 -11.02
C PHE A 58 -5.11 2.50 -10.57
N THR A 59 -6.18 3.16 -10.96
CA THR A 59 -6.44 4.55 -10.58
C THR A 59 -6.60 4.69 -9.07
N LYS A 60 -7.33 3.76 -8.45
CA LYS A 60 -7.53 3.75 -7.00
C LYS A 60 -6.20 3.62 -6.25
N ALA A 61 -5.34 2.71 -6.70
CA ALA A 61 -4.02 2.52 -6.08
C ALA A 61 -3.18 3.78 -6.15
N LEU A 62 -3.14 4.44 -7.32
CA LEU A 62 -2.39 5.69 -7.48
C LEU A 62 -2.94 6.79 -6.56
N THR A 63 -4.27 6.90 -6.48
CA THR A 63 -4.92 7.89 -5.61
C THR A 63 -4.60 7.64 -4.14
N ILE A 64 -4.65 6.39 -3.72
CA ILE A 64 -4.33 6.02 -2.33
C ILE A 64 -2.87 6.34 -2.03
N ILE A 65 -1.95 5.99 -2.91
CA ILE A 65 -0.53 6.27 -2.72
C ILE A 65 -0.30 7.78 -2.56
N TYR A 66 -0.91 8.57 -3.44
CA TYR A 66 -0.81 10.04 -3.35
C TYR A 66 -1.34 10.53 -2.00
N THR A 67 -2.50 10.04 -1.59
CA THR A 67 -3.11 10.42 -0.29
C THR A 67 -2.19 10.06 0.87
N LEU A 68 -1.63 8.85 0.86
CA LEU A 68 -0.72 8.42 1.92
C LEU A 68 0.55 9.27 1.96
N GLN A 69 1.16 9.54 0.80
CA GLN A 69 2.39 10.33 0.74
C GLN A 69 2.17 11.78 1.18
N THR A 70 1.05 12.39 0.79
CA THR A 70 0.76 13.78 1.15
C THR A 70 0.29 13.94 2.59
N SER A 71 -0.13 12.88 3.25
CA SER A 71 -0.55 12.91 4.65
C SER A 71 0.59 12.76 5.65
N LEU A 72 1.80 12.45 5.18
CA LEU A 72 2.95 12.26 6.06
C LEU A 72 3.41 13.58 6.67
N ASP A 73 3.72 13.53 7.97
CA ASP A 73 4.19 14.70 8.71
C ASP A 73 5.69 14.56 8.97
N PHE A 74 6.49 15.20 8.12
CA PHE A 74 7.95 15.14 8.20
C PHE A 74 8.51 15.91 9.38
N ASP A 75 7.74 16.84 9.92
CA ASP A 75 8.18 17.62 11.08
C ASP A 75 8.10 16.82 12.38
N LYS A 76 7.12 15.93 12.51
CA LYS A 76 6.93 15.12 13.72
C LYS A 76 7.85 13.91 13.79
N GLU A 77 7.96 13.16 12.69
CA GLU A 77 8.77 11.94 12.63
C GLU A 77 9.46 11.85 11.27
N LEU A 78 10.57 12.56 11.15
CA LEU A 78 11.28 12.68 9.88
C LEU A 78 11.72 11.32 9.30
N LYS A 79 12.32 10.47 10.13
CA LYS A 79 12.83 9.17 9.65
C LYS A 79 11.70 8.26 9.20
N LEU A 80 10.66 8.13 10.01
CA LEU A 80 9.52 7.27 9.69
C LEU A 80 8.79 7.78 8.46
N SER A 81 8.53 9.09 8.39
CA SER A 81 7.86 9.70 7.24
C SER A 81 8.67 9.51 5.96
N SER A 82 10.00 9.66 6.02
CA SER A 82 10.87 9.43 4.87
C SER A 82 10.85 7.98 4.42
N ASP A 83 10.89 7.04 5.37
CA ASP A 83 10.84 5.61 5.05
C ASP A 83 9.51 5.22 4.41
N LEU A 84 8.40 5.73 4.97
CA LEU A 84 7.07 5.49 4.41
C LEU A 84 6.93 6.10 3.02
N PHE A 85 7.39 7.34 2.85
CA PHE A 85 7.33 8.01 1.55
C PHE A 85 8.06 7.19 0.49
N ARG A 86 9.27 6.72 0.80
CA ARG A 86 10.06 5.91 -0.14
C ARG A 86 9.38 4.58 -0.45
N PHE A 87 8.78 3.95 0.55
CA PHE A 87 8.05 2.71 0.34
C PHE A 87 6.87 2.90 -0.60
N TYR A 88 6.08 3.95 -0.39
CA TYR A 88 4.94 4.24 -1.26
C TYR A 88 5.39 4.65 -2.66
N GLU A 89 6.51 5.36 -2.76
CA GLU A 89 7.08 5.71 -4.06
C GLU A 89 7.54 4.46 -4.82
N TYR A 90 8.10 3.49 -4.11
CA TYR A 90 8.44 2.19 -4.69
C TYR A 90 7.18 1.49 -5.22
N CYS A 91 6.12 1.46 -4.44
CA CYS A 91 4.84 0.87 -4.87
C CYS A 91 4.31 1.55 -6.14
N ARG A 92 4.37 2.88 -6.17
CA ARG A 92 3.91 3.66 -7.33
C ARG A 92 4.70 3.31 -8.59
N LYS A 93 6.02 3.29 -8.48
CA LYS A 93 6.89 2.96 -9.61
C LYS A 93 6.64 1.56 -10.13
N LYS A 94 6.53 0.58 -9.22
CA LYS A 94 6.31 -0.82 -9.62
C LYS A 94 4.92 -1.02 -10.23
N LEU A 95 3.94 -0.29 -9.75
CA LEU A 95 2.60 -0.34 -10.33
C LEU A 95 2.61 0.19 -11.77
N ILE A 96 3.23 1.35 -12.01
CA ILE A 96 3.31 1.95 -13.33
C ILE A 96 4.13 1.08 -14.29
N GLU A 97 5.29 0.61 -13.84
CA GLU A 97 6.15 -0.28 -14.63
C GLU A 97 5.42 -1.58 -14.99
N GLY A 98 4.68 -2.15 -14.03
CA GLY A 98 3.94 -3.39 -14.25
C GLY A 98 2.83 -3.23 -15.28
N ILE A 99 2.09 -2.13 -15.24
CA ILE A 99 1.05 -1.83 -16.22
C ILE A 99 1.67 -1.61 -17.61
N THR A 100 2.77 -0.86 -17.68
CA THR A 100 3.41 -0.53 -18.94
C THR A 100 4.02 -1.75 -19.62
N SER A 101 4.68 -2.61 -18.85
CA SER A 101 5.36 -3.80 -19.39
C SER A 101 4.51 -5.07 -19.32
N LEU A 102 3.29 -4.99 -18.77
CA LEU A 102 2.38 -6.11 -18.59
C LEU A 102 2.98 -7.23 -17.75
N LYS A 103 3.71 -6.85 -16.70
CA LYS A 103 4.34 -7.77 -15.75
C LYS A 103 3.83 -7.51 -14.35
N SER A 104 3.32 -8.55 -13.71
CA SER A 104 2.67 -8.45 -12.40
C SER A 104 3.61 -8.69 -11.22
N LYS A 105 4.76 -9.29 -11.45
CA LYS A 105 5.65 -9.78 -10.39
C LYS A 105 6.02 -8.70 -9.36
N GLU A 106 6.47 -7.54 -9.83
CA GLU A 106 6.90 -6.45 -8.94
C GLU A 106 5.73 -5.78 -8.23
N ILE A 107 4.56 -5.72 -8.88
CA ILE A 107 3.33 -5.23 -8.25
C ILE A 107 2.97 -6.18 -7.10
N MET A 108 3.03 -7.48 -7.33
CA MET A 108 2.69 -8.46 -6.31
C MET A 108 3.68 -8.46 -5.15
N LYS A 109 4.96 -8.21 -5.42
CA LYS A 109 5.96 -8.03 -4.35
C LYS A 109 5.64 -6.82 -3.49
N SER A 110 5.21 -5.72 -4.08
CA SER A 110 4.79 -4.53 -3.34
C SER A 110 3.60 -4.85 -2.43
N ALA A 111 2.62 -5.57 -2.96
CA ALA A 111 1.46 -6.01 -2.19
C ALA A 111 1.87 -6.92 -1.04
N PHE A 112 2.77 -7.84 -1.29
CA PHE A 112 3.29 -8.76 -0.29
C PHE A 112 4.00 -8.03 0.86
N ASN A 113 4.86 -7.06 0.52
CA ASN A 113 5.55 -6.26 1.52
C ASN A 113 4.58 -5.45 2.38
N LEU A 114 3.54 -4.91 1.75
CA LEU A 114 2.50 -4.16 2.44
C LEU A 114 1.71 -5.08 3.39
N ASP A 115 1.39 -6.28 2.94
CA ASP A 115 0.69 -7.29 3.75
C ASP A 115 1.49 -7.65 5.00
N LYS A 116 2.78 -7.87 4.84
CA LYS A 116 3.68 -8.19 5.96
C LYS A 116 3.86 -7.02 6.92
N MET A 117 3.97 -5.81 6.38
CA MET A 117 4.17 -4.60 7.20
C MET A 117 3.03 -4.41 8.21
N PHE A 118 1.80 -4.68 7.80
CA PHE A 118 0.62 -4.49 8.63
C PHE A 118 0.03 -5.78 9.19
N ASP A 119 0.62 -6.92 8.82
CA ASP A 119 0.18 -8.24 9.28
C ASP A 119 -1.30 -8.49 8.96
N PHE A 120 -1.70 -8.14 7.75
CA PHE A 120 -3.09 -8.30 7.30
C PHE A 120 -3.49 -9.75 7.07
N ASN A 121 -2.52 -10.62 6.78
CA ASN A 121 -2.77 -12.02 6.41
C ASN A 121 -3.73 -12.15 5.22
N TYR A 122 -3.63 -11.20 4.28
CA TYR A 122 -4.50 -11.14 3.11
C TYR A 122 -3.99 -12.00 1.96
N ILE A 123 -2.66 -12.05 1.78
CA ILE A 123 -2.06 -12.79 0.68
C ILE A 123 -1.82 -14.23 1.11
N GLN A 124 -2.36 -15.16 0.32
CA GLN A 124 -2.22 -16.59 0.56
C GLN A 124 -0.82 -17.09 0.14
N SER A 125 -0.42 -18.27 0.68
CA SER A 125 0.87 -18.88 0.36
C SER A 125 1.08 -19.05 -1.14
N ASP A 126 0.05 -19.41 -1.87
CA ASP A 126 0.11 -19.61 -3.32
C ASP A 126 0.40 -18.31 -4.05
N ASP A 127 -0.16 -17.20 -3.57
CA ASP A 127 0.11 -15.87 -4.11
C ASP A 127 1.57 -15.47 -3.88
N GLU A 128 2.13 -15.80 -2.71
CA GLU A 128 3.53 -15.56 -2.38
C GLU A 128 4.45 -16.31 -3.34
N ILE A 129 4.18 -17.58 -3.58
CA ILE A 129 4.97 -18.42 -4.48
C ILE A 129 4.96 -17.82 -5.89
N ASN A 130 3.80 -17.38 -6.36
CA ASN A 130 3.67 -16.77 -7.68
C ASN A 130 4.40 -15.43 -7.78
N ALA A 131 4.47 -14.67 -6.70
CA ALA A 131 5.18 -13.41 -6.66
C ALA A 131 6.71 -13.58 -6.68
N ILE A 132 7.21 -14.66 -6.12
CA ILE A 132 8.65 -14.92 -6.01
C ILE A 132 9.21 -15.58 -7.28
N ARG A 133 8.37 -16.29 -8.00
CA ARG A 133 8.74 -16.91 -9.27
C ARG A 133 8.77 -15.89 -10.40
#